data_6b42804455aab17c4de3bf3d856fd9f3
#
_entry.id   6b42804455aab17c4de3bf3d856fd9f3
#
_cell.length_a   1.000
_cell.length_b   1.000
_cell.length_c   1.000
_cell.angle_alpha   90.00
_cell.angle_beta   90.00
_cell.angle_gamma   90.00
#
_symmetry.space_group_name_H-M   'P 1'
#
loop_
_entity.id
_entity.type
_entity.pdbx_description
1 polymer ?
#
loop_
_entity_poly.entity_id
_entity_poly.type
_entity_poly.pdbx_seq_one_letter_code
_entity_poly.pdbx_strand_id
1 'polypeptide(L)'
;MKKILLSILAAIGLSTTGCSAQAGKAEKAASSDDGITVLSPQAFIDQAKADSTALILDVRTKEEYAEGHLTGAHQLDFLNAEAFDAGIKQLDKAHTYYIYCRSGRRSHGACEKMQKQGFKVFDMEGGILNWIKLGM
;
A
#
# COMPACT_ATOMS: atom_id res chain seq x y z
N MET A 1 33.14 -19.88 -37.19
CA MET A 1 32.79 -19.63 -36.71
C MET A 1 31.80 -19.77 -36.43
N LYS A 2 31.45 -19.81 -36.28
CA LYS A 2 30.62 -19.71 -35.88
C LYS A 2 29.75 -20.03 -35.21
N LYS A 3 29.61 -20.17 -35.10
CA LYS A 3 28.94 -20.27 -34.40
C LYS A 3 28.19 -20.06 -33.80
N ILE A 4 28.12 -19.59 -33.69
CA ILE A 4 27.63 -19.20 -32.96
C ILE A 4 26.60 -19.11 -32.72
N LEU A 5 26.47 -19.00 -32.97
CA LEU A 5 25.57 -18.68 -32.63
C LEU A 5 24.65 -19.08 -32.09
N LEU A 6 24.68 -19.33 -32.22
CA LEU A 6 23.94 -19.63 -31.66
C LEU A 6 23.24 -19.71 -30.88
N SER A 7 23.33 -19.49 -30.79
CA SER A 7 22.74 -19.45 -30.00
C SER A 7 22.05 -19.33 -29.38
N ILE A 8 21.94 -19.04 -29.40
CA ILE A 8 21.36 -18.77 -28.67
C ILE A 8 20.41 -18.89 -28.26
N LEU A 9 20.31 -18.93 -28.54
CA LEU A 9 19.47 -18.91 -28.08
C LEU A 9 18.72 -19.09 -27.38
N ALA A 10 18.82 -19.23 -27.55
CA ALA A 10 18.17 -19.38 -26.86
C ALA A 10 17.60 -19.23 -26.20
N ALA A 11 17.63 -18.86 -26.27
CA ALA A 11 17.07 -18.65 -25.60
C ALA A 11 16.40 -18.61 -25.03
N ILE A 12 16.42 -18.47 -25.14
CA ILE A 12 15.85 -18.34 -24.37
C ILE A 12 14.96 -18.38 -24.02
N GLY A 13 14.93 -18.46 -24.46
CA GLY A 13 13.94 -18.34 -24.04
C GLY A 13 13.53 -18.58 -23.32
N LEU A 14 13.79 -18.37 -23.12
CA LEU A 14 13.37 -18.43 -22.32
C LEU A 14 12.73 -18.27 -21.71
N SER A 15 12.75 -18.12 -21.74
CA SER A 15 12.17 -17.98 -21.04
C SER A 15 11.50 -17.79 -20.58
N THR A 16 11.34 -17.65 -20.79
CA THR A 16 10.66 -17.39 -20.24
C THR A 16 10.02 -17.55 -19.60
N THR A 17 9.89 -17.53 -19.68
CA THR A 17 9.30 -17.74 -19.01
C THR A 17 8.87 -17.75 -18.23
N GLY A 18 8.89 -17.75 -18.30
CA GLY A 18 8.24 -17.97 -17.39
C GLY A 18 8.07 -17.23 -16.41
N CYS A 19 8.44 -16.74 -16.32
CA CYS A 19 8.29 -16.04 -15.35
C CYS A 19 7.10 -15.55 -15.13
N SER A 20 6.80 -15.46 -15.79
CA SER A 20 5.70 -15.06 -15.70
C SER A 20 4.88 -15.44 -14.74
N ALA A 21 4.73 -16.21 -14.86
CA ALA A 21 3.83 -16.70 -14.13
C ALA A 21 3.68 -16.13 -12.85
N GLN A 22 4.56 -15.98 -12.22
CA GLN A 22 4.43 -15.60 -11.04
C GLN A 22 3.81 -14.45 -10.87
N ALA A 23 3.75 -13.89 -11.79
CA ALA A 23 3.10 -12.70 -11.73
C ALA A 23 1.83 -12.86 -11.06
N GLY A 24 1.30 -13.92 -11.13
CA GLY A 24 0.01 -14.02 -10.59
C GLY A 24 -0.16 -13.45 -9.27
N LYS A 25 0.80 -13.26 -8.54
CA LYS A 25 0.58 -12.80 -7.33
C LYS A 25 0.18 -11.47 -7.27
N ALA A 26 0.39 -10.76 -8.18
CA ALA A 26 0.07 -9.39 -8.13
C ALA A 26 -1.36 -9.14 -7.96
N GLU A 27 -2.13 -10.06 -8.11
CA GLU A 27 -3.49 -9.81 -8.06
C GLU A 27 -3.97 -9.22 -6.79
N LYS A 28 -3.20 -9.03 -5.82
CA LYS A 28 -3.72 -8.48 -4.63
C LYS A 28 -3.91 -7.00 -4.66
N ALA A 29 -3.51 -6.33 -5.68
CA ALA A 29 -3.70 -4.90 -5.76
C ALA A 29 -4.87 -4.59 -6.69
N ALA A 30 -5.70 -3.63 -6.33
CA ALA A 30 -6.79 -3.18 -7.16
C ALA A 30 -6.78 -1.67 -7.17
N SER A 31 -7.15 -1.08 -8.29
CA SER A 31 -7.24 0.37 -8.38
C SER A 31 -8.69 0.75 -8.44
N SER A 32 -9.06 1.77 -7.71
CA SER A 32 -10.40 2.28 -7.80
C SER A 32 -10.44 3.29 -8.94
N ASP A 33 -11.61 3.78 -9.28
CA ASP A 33 -11.77 4.73 -10.37
C ASP A 33 -10.98 6.01 -10.15
N ASP A 34 -10.69 6.35 -8.92
CA ASP A 34 -9.94 7.55 -8.59
C ASP A 34 -8.43 7.35 -8.62
N GLY A 35 -7.99 6.18 -9.02
CA GLY A 35 -6.55 5.93 -9.12
C GLY A 35 -5.89 5.51 -7.82
N ILE A 36 -6.64 5.32 -6.75
CA ILE A 36 -6.08 4.87 -5.48
C ILE A 36 -5.86 3.36 -5.53
N THR A 37 -4.66 2.92 -5.22
CA THR A 37 -4.35 1.49 -5.16
C THR A 37 -4.77 0.94 -3.80
N VAL A 38 -5.63 -0.06 -3.83
CA VAL A 38 -6.13 -0.71 -2.62
C VAL A 38 -5.48 -2.08 -2.52
N LEU A 39 -4.89 -2.37 -1.38
CA LEU A 39 -4.19 -3.64 -1.15
C LEU A 39 -4.95 -4.47 -0.13
N SER A 40 -4.93 -5.79 -0.30
CA SER A 40 -5.47 -6.67 0.74
C SER A 40 -4.62 -6.47 2.00
N PRO A 41 -5.13 -6.80 3.18
CA PRO A 41 -4.32 -6.61 4.40
C PRO A 41 -2.97 -7.32 4.34
N GLN A 42 -2.93 -8.52 3.77
CA GLN A 42 -1.66 -9.25 3.66
C GLN A 42 -0.68 -8.51 2.75
N ALA A 43 -1.15 -8.10 1.56
CA ALA A 43 -0.30 -7.38 0.62
C ALA A 43 0.16 -6.04 1.20
N PHE A 44 -0.71 -5.37 1.95
CA PHE A 44 -0.41 -4.11 2.60
C PHE A 44 0.77 -4.28 3.57
N ILE A 45 0.68 -5.29 4.43
CA ILE A 45 1.73 -5.54 5.42
C ILE A 45 3.03 -5.99 4.74
N ASP A 46 2.92 -6.92 3.80
CA ASP A 46 4.10 -7.45 3.12
C ASP A 46 4.83 -6.37 2.34
N GLN A 47 4.07 -5.55 1.63
CA GLN A 47 4.66 -4.50 0.82
C GLN A 47 5.26 -3.42 1.70
N ALA A 48 4.59 -3.05 2.79
CA ALA A 48 5.12 -2.07 3.72
C ALA A 48 6.42 -2.55 4.35
N LYS A 49 6.51 -3.82 4.70
CA LYS A 49 7.73 -4.36 5.28
C LYS A 49 8.88 -4.37 4.29
N ALA A 50 8.59 -4.56 3.02
CA ALA A 50 9.63 -4.63 1.99
C ALA A 50 10.04 -3.24 1.48
N ASP A 51 9.30 -2.21 1.82
CA ASP A 51 9.52 -0.86 1.31
C ASP A 51 10.27 -0.04 2.36
N SER A 52 11.52 0.28 2.10
CA SER A 52 12.33 1.02 3.06
C SER A 52 11.84 2.44 3.29
N THR A 53 10.98 2.96 2.41
CA THR A 53 10.43 4.30 2.58
C THR A 53 9.06 4.27 3.24
N ALA A 54 8.55 3.08 3.60
CA ALA A 54 7.19 2.93 4.09
C ALA A 54 6.95 3.60 5.42
N LEU A 55 5.78 4.20 5.54
CA LEU A 55 5.32 4.74 6.80
C LEU A 55 3.83 4.37 6.87
N ILE A 56 3.45 3.70 7.95
CA ILE A 56 2.05 3.28 8.12
C ILE A 56 1.30 4.37 8.84
N LEU A 57 0.15 4.75 8.31
CA LEU A 57 -0.65 5.84 8.85
C LEU A 57 -2.05 5.36 9.21
N ASP A 58 -2.39 5.51 10.47
CA ASP A 58 -3.71 5.16 11.01
C ASP A 58 -4.53 6.44 11.04
N VAL A 59 -5.57 6.51 10.22
CA VAL A 59 -6.37 7.74 10.13
C VAL A 59 -7.65 7.67 10.95
N ARG A 60 -7.66 6.81 11.98
CA ARG A 60 -8.77 6.71 12.91
C ARG A 60 -8.61 7.73 14.01
N THR A 61 -9.57 7.78 14.93
CA THR A 61 -9.50 8.69 16.07
C THR A 61 -8.42 8.23 17.05
N LYS A 62 -8.06 9.13 17.97
CA LYS A 62 -7.07 8.79 18.99
C LYS A 62 -7.56 7.64 19.86
N GLU A 63 -8.85 7.62 20.15
CA GLU A 63 -9.44 6.57 20.98
C GLU A 63 -9.32 5.22 20.31
N GLU A 64 -9.63 5.15 19.03
CA GLU A 64 -9.50 3.90 18.28
C GLU A 64 -8.05 3.45 18.23
N TYR A 65 -7.14 4.38 18.01
CA TYR A 65 -5.72 4.08 17.96
C TYR A 65 -5.22 3.51 19.30
N ALA A 66 -5.70 4.10 20.40
CA ALA A 66 -5.30 3.66 21.73
C ALA A 66 -5.81 2.25 22.05
N GLU A 67 -6.93 1.85 21.45
CA GLU A 67 -7.47 0.50 21.67
C GLU A 67 -6.62 -0.56 20.99
N GLY A 68 -5.81 -0.19 20.04
CA GLY A 68 -4.96 -1.11 19.30
C GLY A 68 -4.71 -0.60 17.91
N HIS A 69 -3.50 -0.77 17.41
CA HIS A 69 -3.13 -0.30 16.08
C HIS A 69 -2.02 -1.17 15.53
N LEU A 70 -1.76 -1.07 14.24
CA LEU A 70 -0.69 -1.82 13.62
C LEU A 70 0.65 -1.33 14.17
N THR A 71 1.59 -2.25 14.35
CA THR A 71 2.91 -1.92 14.88
C THR A 71 3.57 -0.85 14.04
N GLY A 72 4.01 0.20 14.70
CA GLY A 72 4.71 1.28 14.02
C GLY A 72 3.83 2.29 13.33
N ALA A 73 2.51 2.16 13.42
CA ALA A 73 1.61 3.10 12.76
C ALA A 73 1.62 4.45 13.47
N HIS A 74 1.56 5.51 12.67
CA HIS A 74 1.42 6.87 13.18
C HIS A 74 -0.06 7.25 13.07
N GLN A 75 -0.55 8.06 13.99
CA GLN A 75 -1.97 8.39 14.02
C GLN A 75 -2.22 9.82 13.52
N LEU A 76 -3.25 9.97 12.68
CA LEU A 76 -3.65 11.28 12.20
C LEU A 76 -5.14 11.22 11.87
N ASP A 77 -5.98 11.83 12.71
CA ASP A 77 -7.43 11.69 12.65
C ASP A 77 -8.05 12.35 11.41
N PHE A 78 -8.54 11.54 10.49
CA PHE A 78 -9.16 12.05 9.27
C PHE A 78 -10.49 12.78 9.53
N LEU A 79 -11.19 12.43 10.62
CA LEU A 79 -12.46 13.08 10.92
C LEU A 79 -12.28 14.50 11.41
N ASN A 80 -11.09 14.83 11.90
CA ASN A 80 -10.78 16.21 12.25
C ASN A 80 -10.07 16.81 11.04
N ALA A 81 -10.86 17.37 10.12
CA ALA A 81 -10.31 17.83 8.83
C ALA A 81 -9.19 18.86 9.00
N GLU A 82 -9.35 19.75 9.94
CA GLU A 82 -8.35 20.79 10.16
C GLU A 82 -7.03 20.20 10.65
N ALA A 83 -7.12 19.31 11.63
CA ALA A 83 -5.93 18.63 12.15
C ALA A 83 -5.29 17.73 11.12
N PHE A 84 -6.12 17.06 10.32
CA PHE A 84 -5.60 16.18 9.28
C PHE A 84 -4.83 17.00 8.24
N ASP A 85 -5.42 18.08 7.75
CA ASP A 85 -4.78 18.92 6.74
C ASP A 85 -3.48 19.53 7.28
N ALA A 86 -3.48 19.97 8.53
CA ALA A 86 -2.26 20.49 9.13
C ALA A 86 -1.21 19.40 9.30
N GLY A 87 -1.66 18.21 9.68
CA GLY A 87 -0.76 17.08 9.89
C GLY A 87 -0.07 16.62 8.63
N ILE A 88 -0.81 16.52 7.52
CA ILE A 88 -0.17 16.05 6.29
C ILE A 88 0.84 17.05 5.74
N LYS A 89 0.72 18.32 6.11
CA LYS A 89 1.71 19.30 5.68
C LYS A 89 3.06 19.06 6.35
N GLN A 90 3.06 18.33 7.46
CA GLN A 90 4.30 18.01 8.18
C GLN A 90 4.93 16.72 7.67
N LEU A 91 4.25 15.98 6.79
CA LEU A 91 4.75 14.71 6.29
C LEU A 91 5.68 14.90 5.11
N ASP A 92 6.68 14.02 5.03
CA ASP A 92 7.67 14.08 3.98
C ASP A 92 7.19 13.27 2.78
N LYS A 93 7.13 13.88 1.62
CA LYS A 93 6.69 13.20 0.41
C LYS A 93 7.68 12.17 -0.11
N ALA A 94 8.85 12.08 0.50
CA ALA A 94 9.81 11.04 0.14
C ALA A 94 9.39 9.67 0.65
N HIS A 95 8.48 9.62 1.62
CA HIS A 95 7.96 8.35 2.12
C HIS A 95 6.81 7.85 1.26
N THR A 96 6.56 6.55 1.33
CA THR A 96 5.37 5.94 0.76
C THR A 96 4.43 5.66 1.92
N TYR A 97 3.22 6.15 1.85
CA TYR A 97 2.28 6.04 2.96
C TYR A 97 1.30 4.90 2.77
N TYR A 98 1.28 4.00 3.74
CA TYR A 98 0.39 2.85 3.77
C TYR A 98 -0.70 3.20 4.79
N ILE A 99 -1.91 3.49 4.31
CA ILE A 99 -2.95 4.14 5.09
C ILE A 99 -4.10 3.21 5.37
N TYR A 100 -4.56 3.16 6.60
CA TYR A 100 -5.71 2.33 6.95
C TYR A 100 -6.59 3.05 7.96
N CYS A 101 -7.84 2.60 8.01
CA CYS A 101 -8.77 3.06 9.04
C CYS A 101 -9.49 1.83 9.59
N ARG A 102 -10.69 2.00 10.10
CA ARG A 102 -11.43 0.87 10.67
C ARG A 102 -11.98 -0.05 9.57
N SER A 103 -12.67 0.50 8.59
CA SER A 103 -13.35 -0.28 7.56
C SER A 103 -12.96 0.05 6.13
N GLY A 104 -12.08 1.01 5.92
CA GLY A 104 -11.60 1.38 4.59
C GLY A 104 -12.18 2.68 4.05
N ARG A 105 -13.23 3.21 4.66
CA ARG A 105 -13.88 4.40 4.13
C ARG A 105 -13.09 5.68 4.39
N ARG A 106 -12.69 5.89 5.63
CA ARG A 106 -11.92 7.09 5.98
C ARG A 106 -10.54 7.07 5.32
N SER A 107 -9.92 5.89 5.27
CA SER A 107 -8.60 5.79 4.67
C SER A 107 -8.64 6.05 3.18
N HIS A 108 -9.73 5.68 2.51
CA HIS A 108 -9.86 5.98 1.09
C HIS A 108 -9.90 7.49 0.88
N GLY A 109 -10.69 8.20 1.68
CA GLY A 109 -10.74 9.66 1.62
C GLY A 109 -9.40 10.31 1.94
N ALA A 110 -8.69 9.74 2.91
CA ALA A 110 -7.36 10.24 3.26
C ALA A 110 -6.40 10.07 2.10
N CYS A 111 -6.45 8.91 1.44
CA CYS A 111 -5.61 8.65 0.28
C CYS A 111 -5.90 9.63 -0.85
N GLU A 112 -7.18 9.91 -1.09
CA GLU A 112 -7.55 10.87 -2.12
C GLU A 112 -6.95 12.25 -1.85
N LYS A 113 -7.08 12.72 -0.60
CA LYS A 113 -6.53 14.03 -0.23
C LYS A 113 -5.02 14.08 -0.39
N MET A 114 -4.37 13.03 0.08
CA MET A 114 -2.91 13.00 0.04
C MET A 114 -2.38 12.84 -1.38
N GLN A 115 -3.03 11.99 -2.17
CA GLN A 115 -2.61 11.80 -3.55
C GLN A 115 -2.69 13.10 -4.35
N LYS A 116 -3.73 13.88 -4.13
CA LYS A 116 -3.89 15.16 -4.81
C LYS A 116 -2.76 16.13 -4.46
N GLN A 117 -2.13 15.92 -3.32
CA GLN A 117 -1.02 16.77 -2.90
C GLN A 117 0.35 16.19 -3.27
N GLY A 118 0.36 15.09 -4.01
CA GLY A 118 1.62 14.51 -4.50
C GLY A 118 2.22 13.41 -3.66
N PHE A 119 1.49 12.91 -2.67
CA PHE A 119 1.97 11.80 -1.86
C PHE A 119 1.74 10.47 -2.56
N LYS A 120 2.63 9.51 -2.31
CA LYS A 120 2.44 8.14 -2.76
C LYS A 120 1.67 7.42 -1.68
N VAL A 121 0.54 6.85 -2.00
CA VAL A 121 -0.35 6.25 -1.01
C VAL A 121 -0.88 4.89 -1.44
N PHE A 122 -1.12 4.03 -0.46
CA PHE A 122 -1.80 2.75 -0.64
C PHE A 122 -2.84 2.65 0.47
N ASP A 123 -3.97 2.05 0.16
CA ASP A 123 -5.09 1.90 1.09
C ASP A 123 -5.27 0.43 1.44
N MET A 124 -5.67 0.13 2.67
CA MET A 124 -5.93 -1.25 3.08
C MET A 124 -7.40 -1.59 2.86
N GLU A 125 -7.64 -2.61 2.07
CA GLU A 125 -9.00 -3.10 1.80
C GLU A 125 -9.68 -3.54 3.09
N GLY A 126 -10.83 -2.98 3.39
CA GLY A 126 -11.60 -3.36 4.57
C GLY A 126 -11.04 -2.88 5.90
N GLY A 127 -9.92 -2.18 5.90
CA GLY A 127 -9.35 -1.59 7.11
C GLY A 127 -8.88 -2.61 8.14
N ILE A 128 -8.67 -2.13 9.36
CA ILE A 128 -8.16 -2.99 10.43
C ILE A 128 -9.14 -4.09 10.80
N LEU A 129 -10.43 -3.89 10.59
CA LEU A 129 -11.41 -4.95 10.84
C LEU A 129 -11.15 -6.16 9.96
N ASN A 130 -10.80 -5.92 8.70
CA ASN A 130 -10.50 -7.01 7.78
C ASN A 130 -9.18 -7.68 8.17
N TRP A 131 -8.21 -6.90 8.60
CA TRP A 131 -6.92 -7.40 9.07
C TRP A 131 -7.12 -8.34 10.26
N ILE A 132 -7.95 -7.93 11.23
CA ILE A 132 -8.26 -8.75 12.40
C ILE A 132 -9.01 -10.01 11.99
N LYS A 133 -10.00 -9.86 11.09
CA LYS A 133 -10.80 -10.99 10.64
C LYS A 133 -9.95 -12.07 9.99
N LEU A 134 -8.87 -11.68 9.32
CA LEU A 134 -7.98 -12.63 8.69
C LEU A 134 -6.98 -13.26 9.66
N GLY A 135 -7.05 -12.91 10.93
CA GLY A 135 -6.20 -13.52 11.95
C GLY A 135 -4.77 -13.00 11.97
N MET A 136 -4.56 -11.81 11.47
CA MET A 136 -3.23 -11.24 11.31
C MET A 136 -2.79 -10.39 12.52
#